data_d8e49d7881712da0afa2275002a90a01
#
_entry.id   d8e49d7881712da0afa2275002a90a01
#
_cell.length_a   1.000
_cell.length_b   1.000
_cell.length_c   1.000
_cell.angle_alpha   90.00
_cell.angle_beta   90.00
_cell.angle_gamma   90.00
#
_symmetry.space_group_name_H-M   'P 1'
#
loop_
_entity.id
_entity.type
_entity.pdbx_description
1 polymer ?
#
loop_
_entity_poly.entity_id
_entity_poly.type
_entity_poly.pdbx_seq_one_letter_code
_entity_poly.pdbx_strand_id
1 'polypeptide(L)'
;MGSGAARRCAMKQLFERVSSYWVRYDKYEIRTDSKGTKYITAAADAKPDIFDPLADAQTMVLEALNVGRLFFGDKAPERVLEAALLQFVHHYGLLGLMTALPTTPKFMQYEKVYLPKNHFIREEALETERYLDCFYPFKKLNIRKHTTEFIWEVEGDTDAMALAMTFANDPDAMSMSFQKEYAEPLEWIAKALKDMTFPFITSKYFYEHGDAFDADEKKLMAQGVAAFGGIAPTYRIALLDKPTIVWDFQSLLIGLQMMFSFMMAEDKTPLRMCDSCDTIFVAKRSNQRFCCDKCRRKSDS
;
A
#
# COMPACT_ATOMS: atom_id res chain seq x y z
N MET A 1 4.73 22.34 29.93
CA MET A 1 4.00 21.06 29.67
C MET A 1 2.83 21.18 28.69
N GLY A 2 2.72 22.21 27.89
CA GLY A 2 1.59 22.48 26.98
C GLY A 2 1.79 22.16 25.50
N SER A 3 3.01 21.81 25.03
CA SER A 3 3.28 21.72 23.60
C SER A 3 2.89 20.39 22.92
N GLY A 4 2.80 19.31 23.68
CA GLY A 4 2.54 17.98 23.11
C GLY A 4 1.05 17.71 22.81
N ALA A 5 0.12 18.34 23.50
CA ALA A 5 -1.31 18.20 23.26
C ALA A 5 -1.77 19.04 22.07
N ALA A 6 -1.23 20.24 21.92
CA ALA A 6 -1.53 21.12 20.79
C ALA A 6 -0.99 20.57 19.46
N ARG A 7 0.22 19.99 19.45
CA ARG A 7 0.77 19.31 18.26
C ARG A 7 -0.04 18.09 17.84
N ARG A 8 -0.59 17.31 18.79
CA ARG A 8 -1.44 16.14 18.52
C ARG A 8 -2.79 16.55 17.92
N CYS A 9 -3.39 17.63 18.42
CA CYS A 9 -4.65 18.14 17.87
C CYS A 9 -4.46 18.64 16.43
N ALA A 10 -3.32 19.32 16.14
CA ALA A 10 -3.01 19.81 14.80
C ALA A 10 -2.76 18.70 13.80
N MET A 11 -2.02 17.62 14.16
CA MET A 11 -1.77 16.50 13.27
C MET A 11 -3.06 15.70 12.99
N LYS A 12 -3.87 15.43 14.02
CA LYS A 12 -5.17 14.77 13.86
C LYS A 12 -6.08 15.58 12.95
N GLN A 13 -6.12 16.90 13.10
CA GLN A 13 -6.91 17.81 12.24
C GLN A 13 -6.39 17.86 10.79
N LEU A 14 -5.08 17.70 10.55
CA LEU A 14 -4.50 17.66 9.19
C LEU A 14 -5.00 16.43 8.40
N PHE A 15 -5.31 15.33 9.08
CA PHE A 15 -5.75 14.07 8.46
C PHE A 15 -7.26 13.79 8.62
N GLU A 16 -7.99 14.56 9.41
CA GLU A 16 -9.46 14.42 9.56
C GLU A 16 -10.24 14.71 8.26
N ARG A 17 -9.58 15.20 7.21
CA ARG A 17 -10.19 15.54 5.93
C ARG A 17 -9.41 14.93 4.76
N VAL A 18 -8.98 13.70 4.92
CA VAL A 18 -8.39 12.93 3.84
C VAL A 18 -9.50 12.31 3.03
N SER A 19 -9.56 12.63 1.76
CA SER A 19 -10.36 11.89 0.81
C SER A 19 -9.64 10.58 0.50
N SER A 20 -10.04 9.51 1.14
CA SER A 20 -9.37 8.21 1.09
C SER A 20 -10.28 7.10 0.60
N TYR A 21 -11.20 7.43 -0.26
CA TYR A 21 -12.07 6.42 -0.83
C TYR A 21 -11.30 5.52 -1.79
N TRP A 22 -11.50 4.20 -1.61
CA TRP A 22 -10.92 3.16 -2.43
C TRP A 22 -11.99 2.16 -2.84
N VAL A 23 -11.76 1.46 -3.94
CA VAL A 23 -12.66 0.40 -4.42
C VAL A 23 -12.01 -0.95 -4.16
N ARG A 24 -12.77 -1.84 -3.54
CA ARG A 24 -12.47 -3.27 -3.45
C ARG A 24 -13.64 -4.05 -4.05
N TYR A 25 -13.37 -5.28 -4.43
CA TYR A 25 -14.39 -6.21 -4.89
C TYR A 25 -14.66 -7.28 -3.84
N ASP A 26 -15.88 -7.79 -3.78
CA ASP A 26 -16.29 -8.83 -2.82
C ASP A 26 -15.62 -10.18 -3.09
N LYS A 27 -15.03 -10.35 -4.30
CA LYS A 27 -14.31 -11.57 -4.70
C LYS A 27 -13.08 -11.24 -5.53
N TYR A 28 -11.96 -11.84 -5.15
CA TYR A 28 -10.72 -11.82 -5.93
C TYR A 28 -10.25 -13.24 -6.20
N GLU A 29 -9.51 -13.42 -7.28
CA GLU A 29 -8.93 -14.68 -7.67
C GLU A 29 -7.49 -14.49 -8.16
N ILE A 30 -6.71 -15.57 -8.10
CA ILE A 30 -5.39 -15.61 -8.74
C ILE A 30 -5.57 -16.20 -10.14
N ARG A 31 -5.15 -15.44 -11.14
CA ARG A 31 -5.13 -15.88 -12.54
C ARG A 31 -3.72 -15.84 -13.09
N THR A 32 -3.43 -16.74 -14.01
CA THR A 32 -2.13 -16.82 -14.69
C THR A 32 -2.29 -16.39 -16.14
N ASP A 33 -1.40 -15.50 -16.60
CA ASP A 33 -1.37 -15.07 -18.00
C ASP A 33 -0.71 -16.13 -18.92
N SER A 34 -0.67 -15.86 -20.21
CA SER A 34 -0.05 -16.74 -21.19
C SER A 34 1.47 -16.89 -21.05
N LYS A 35 2.12 -16.05 -20.25
CA LYS A 35 3.56 -16.07 -19.97
C LYS A 35 3.89 -16.77 -18.65
N GLY A 36 2.89 -17.23 -17.91
CA GLY A 36 3.06 -17.87 -16.61
C GLY A 36 3.10 -16.92 -15.43
N THR A 37 2.85 -15.62 -15.63
CA THR A 37 2.80 -14.63 -14.55
C THR A 37 1.47 -14.73 -13.81
N LYS A 38 1.52 -14.84 -12.47
CA LYS A 38 0.35 -14.85 -11.60
C LYS A 38 -0.08 -13.42 -11.27
N TYR A 39 -1.38 -13.17 -11.34
CA TYR A 39 -2.00 -11.89 -11.01
C TYR A 39 -3.12 -12.08 -10.01
N ILE A 40 -3.37 -11.09 -9.17
CA ILE A 40 -4.62 -10.96 -8.42
C ILE A 40 -5.53 -10.00 -9.20
N THR A 41 -6.77 -10.41 -9.43
CA THR A 41 -7.80 -9.64 -10.13
C THR A 41 -9.17 -9.94 -9.54
N ALA A 42 -10.14 -9.06 -9.76
CA ALA A 42 -11.52 -9.33 -9.35
C ALA A 42 -12.11 -10.51 -10.16
N ALA A 43 -12.89 -11.35 -9.50
CA ALA A 43 -13.60 -12.44 -10.16
C ALA A 43 -14.68 -11.90 -11.12
N ALA A 44 -15.05 -12.70 -12.12
CA ALA A 44 -15.99 -12.27 -13.17
C ALA A 44 -17.36 -11.83 -12.65
N ASP A 45 -17.84 -12.43 -11.56
CA ASP A 45 -19.13 -12.10 -10.91
C ASP A 45 -18.98 -11.13 -9.70
N ALA A 46 -17.78 -10.64 -9.44
CA ALA A 46 -17.51 -9.79 -8.30
C ALA A 46 -18.22 -8.43 -8.40
N LYS A 47 -18.61 -7.90 -7.24
CA LYS A 47 -19.26 -6.59 -7.10
C LYS A 47 -18.34 -5.61 -6.39
N PRO A 48 -18.30 -4.33 -6.83
CA PRO A 48 -17.51 -3.30 -6.18
C PRO A 48 -18.12 -2.91 -4.82
N ASP A 49 -17.24 -2.54 -3.89
CA ASP A 49 -17.54 -1.94 -2.60
C ASP A 49 -16.63 -0.73 -2.40
N ILE A 50 -17.21 0.41 -2.08
CA ILE A 50 -16.48 1.65 -1.81
C ILE A 50 -16.28 1.77 -0.31
N PHE A 51 -15.06 1.98 0.11
CA PHE A 51 -14.74 2.12 1.51
C PHE A 51 -13.62 3.14 1.75
N ASP A 52 -13.50 3.59 2.99
CA ASP A 52 -12.38 4.41 3.43
C ASP A 52 -11.31 3.52 4.08
N PRO A 53 -10.18 3.22 3.39
CA PRO A 53 -9.13 2.38 3.94
C PRO A 53 -8.42 3.00 5.14
N LEU A 54 -8.50 4.32 5.32
CA LEU A 54 -7.87 5.01 6.44
C LEU A 54 -8.74 5.07 7.69
N ALA A 55 -10.01 4.69 7.59
CA ALA A 55 -10.91 4.61 8.76
C ALA A 55 -10.37 3.62 9.82
N ASP A 56 -9.73 2.52 9.39
CA ASP A 56 -9.02 1.56 10.26
C ASP A 56 -7.59 1.30 9.75
N ALA A 57 -6.85 2.38 9.54
CA ALA A 57 -5.50 2.34 9.00
C ALA A 57 -4.54 1.49 9.85
N GLN A 58 -4.72 1.46 11.18
CA GLN A 58 -3.88 0.65 12.06
C GLN A 58 -4.02 -0.83 11.76
N THR A 59 -5.23 -1.34 11.60
CA THR A 59 -5.46 -2.76 11.25
C THR A 59 -4.91 -3.08 9.88
N MET A 60 -5.13 -2.20 8.89
CA MET A 60 -4.61 -2.38 7.54
C MET A 60 -3.07 -2.47 7.53
N VAL A 61 -2.37 -1.57 8.22
CA VAL A 61 -0.92 -1.61 8.33
C VAL A 61 -0.43 -2.89 9.01
N LEU A 62 -1.08 -3.31 10.11
CA LEU A 62 -0.72 -4.53 10.81
C LEU A 62 -0.90 -5.78 9.95
N GLU A 63 -1.98 -5.88 9.19
CA GLU A 63 -2.19 -6.99 8.26
C GLU A 63 -1.13 -6.99 7.15
N ALA A 64 -0.84 -5.83 6.55
CA ALA A 64 0.20 -5.69 5.54
C ALA A 64 1.59 -6.13 6.04
N LEU A 65 1.97 -5.67 7.25
CA LEU A 65 3.24 -6.06 7.88
C LEU A 65 3.29 -7.55 8.19
N ASN A 66 2.19 -8.15 8.66
CA ASN A 66 2.13 -9.58 8.95
C ASN A 66 2.20 -10.44 7.68
N VAL A 67 1.64 -9.99 6.57
CA VAL A 67 1.83 -10.62 5.26
C VAL A 67 3.28 -10.47 4.81
N GLY A 68 3.82 -9.25 4.84
CA GLY A 68 5.20 -8.97 4.45
C GLY A 68 6.23 -9.75 5.27
N ARG A 69 5.96 -9.99 6.55
CA ARG A 69 6.80 -10.80 7.44
C ARG A 69 7.00 -12.24 6.94
N LEU A 70 6.01 -12.83 6.29
CA LEU A 70 6.10 -14.21 5.76
C LEU A 70 7.21 -14.41 4.72
N PHE A 71 7.78 -13.32 4.21
CA PHE A 71 8.91 -13.35 3.27
C PHE A 71 10.29 -13.28 3.94
N PHE A 72 10.32 -13.20 5.29
CA PHE A 72 11.54 -13.19 6.08
C PHE A 72 11.65 -14.46 6.94
N GLY A 73 12.88 -14.86 7.24
CA GLY A 73 13.15 -16.09 8.00
C GLY A 73 12.94 -17.36 7.16
N ASP A 74 12.44 -18.42 7.80
CA ASP A 74 12.08 -19.67 7.12
C ASP A 74 10.94 -19.36 6.14
N LYS A 75 11.22 -19.55 4.86
CA LYS A 75 10.26 -19.21 3.80
C LYS A 75 8.97 -20.01 3.96
N ALA A 76 7.88 -19.31 4.17
CA ALA A 76 6.56 -19.92 4.14
C ALA A 76 6.33 -20.61 2.77
N PRO A 77 5.62 -21.75 2.73
CA PRO A 77 5.25 -22.39 1.47
C PRO A 77 4.49 -21.42 0.55
N GLU A 78 4.74 -21.49 -0.75
CA GLU A 78 4.13 -20.61 -1.76
C GLU A 78 2.61 -20.51 -1.58
N ARG A 79 1.94 -21.63 -1.35
CA ARG A 79 0.48 -21.65 -1.10
C ARG A 79 0.04 -20.81 0.09
N VAL A 80 0.86 -20.72 1.14
CA VAL A 80 0.57 -19.90 2.33
C VAL A 80 0.73 -18.43 1.99
N LEU A 81 1.78 -18.08 1.22
CA LEU A 81 2.02 -16.72 0.76
C LEU A 81 0.88 -16.23 -0.16
N GLU A 82 0.49 -17.05 -1.13
CA GLU A 82 -0.62 -16.74 -2.04
C GLU A 82 -1.94 -16.54 -1.29
N ALA A 83 -2.24 -17.43 -0.34
CA ALA A 83 -3.45 -17.29 0.48
C ALA A 83 -3.45 -16.02 1.33
N ALA A 84 -2.30 -15.66 1.92
CA ALA A 84 -2.18 -14.46 2.73
C ALA A 84 -2.31 -13.18 1.89
N LEU A 85 -1.70 -13.15 0.69
CA LEU A 85 -1.82 -12.04 -0.24
C LEU A 85 -3.25 -11.87 -0.74
N LEU A 86 -3.89 -12.97 -1.13
CA LEU A 86 -5.27 -12.96 -1.59
C LEU A 86 -6.21 -12.50 -0.48
N GLN A 87 -6.02 -12.94 0.77
CA GLN A 87 -6.80 -12.49 1.91
C GLN A 87 -6.62 -10.99 2.16
N PHE A 88 -5.41 -10.47 2.11
CA PHE A 88 -5.15 -9.04 2.24
C PHE A 88 -5.90 -8.23 1.17
N VAL A 89 -5.82 -8.67 -0.09
CA VAL A 89 -6.52 -8.01 -1.19
C VAL A 89 -8.04 -8.12 -1.06
N HIS A 90 -8.57 -9.21 -0.53
CA HIS A 90 -10.01 -9.32 -0.20
C HIS A 90 -10.46 -8.27 0.83
N HIS A 91 -9.62 -7.95 1.81
CA HIS A 91 -9.96 -6.97 2.84
C HIS A 91 -9.85 -5.53 2.33
N TYR A 92 -8.81 -5.23 1.54
CA TYR A 92 -8.44 -3.83 1.24
C TYR A 92 -8.44 -3.48 -0.25
N GLY A 93 -8.63 -4.44 -1.14
CA GLY A 93 -8.49 -4.23 -2.58
C GLY A 93 -7.05 -4.31 -3.07
N LEU A 94 -6.87 -4.08 -4.36
CA LEU A 94 -5.56 -4.01 -4.99
C LEU A 94 -4.81 -2.75 -4.55
N LEU A 95 -3.48 -2.79 -4.58
CA LEU A 95 -2.63 -1.72 -4.04
C LEU A 95 -2.64 -0.43 -4.87
N GLY A 96 -3.11 -0.46 -6.11
CA GLY A 96 -3.02 0.67 -7.04
C GLY A 96 -1.60 0.90 -7.53
N LEU A 97 -0.87 -0.17 -7.82
CA LEU A 97 0.53 -0.11 -8.26
C LEU A 97 0.69 0.70 -9.54
N MET A 98 -0.31 0.66 -10.43
CA MET A 98 -0.29 1.42 -11.67
C MET A 98 -0.18 2.94 -11.44
N THR A 99 -0.82 3.45 -10.40
CA THR A 99 -0.78 4.88 -10.05
C THR A 99 0.33 5.22 -9.06
N ALA A 100 0.82 4.23 -8.29
CA ALA A 100 1.87 4.41 -7.32
C ALA A 100 3.29 4.46 -7.91
N LEU A 101 3.54 3.73 -9.01
CA LEU A 101 4.89 3.59 -9.56
C LEU A 101 5.39 4.78 -10.38
N PRO A 102 4.58 5.49 -11.19
CA PRO A 102 5.05 6.58 -12.00
C PRO A 102 5.66 7.73 -11.17
N THR A 103 6.79 8.26 -11.63
CA THR A 103 7.41 9.46 -11.03
C THR A 103 6.75 10.76 -11.45
N THR A 104 5.98 10.73 -12.54
CA THR A 104 5.31 11.90 -13.11
C THR A 104 3.80 11.79 -12.88
N PRO A 105 3.18 12.73 -12.16
CA PRO A 105 1.73 12.79 -12.05
C PRO A 105 1.07 12.89 -13.43
N LYS A 106 -0.14 12.34 -13.57
CA LYS A 106 -0.88 12.34 -14.84
C LYS A 106 -0.11 11.68 -15.99
N PHE A 107 0.61 10.61 -15.68
CA PHE A 107 1.49 9.91 -16.64
C PHE A 107 0.78 9.51 -17.93
N MET A 108 -0.53 9.31 -17.91
CA MET A 108 -1.32 8.96 -19.09
C MET A 108 -1.36 10.04 -20.16
N GLN A 109 -1.02 11.29 -19.82
CA GLN A 109 -0.92 12.40 -20.77
C GLN A 109 0.39 12.39 -21.56
N TYR A 110 1.30 11.47 -21.27
CA TYR A 110 2.62 11.38 -21.88
C TYR A 110 2.77 10.10 -22.69
N GLU A 111 3.60 10.16 -23.73
CA GLU A 111 3.92 8.97 -24.53
C GLU A 111 4.69 7.92 -23.75
N LYS A 112 5.45 8.35 -22.74
CA LYS A 112 6.26 7.48 -21.90
C LYS A 112 5.99 7.72 -20.42
N VAL A 113 5.95 6.62 -19.68
CA VAL A 113 5.91 6.59 -18.23
C VAL A 113 7.33 6.48 -17.70
N TYR A 114 7.69 7.36 -16.77
CA TYR A 114 8.97 7.32 -16.07
C TYR A 114 8.77 6.66 -14.70
N LEU A 115 9.64 5.71 -14.39
CA LEU A 115 9.56 4.88 -13.19
C LEU A 115 10.76 5.14 -12.27
N PRO A 116 10.60 5.06 -10.95
CA PRO A 116 11.71 5.27 -10.02
C PRO A 116 12.73 4.13 -10.13
N LYS A 117 13.97 4.40 -9.75
CA LYS A 117 14.97 3.34 -9.56
C LYS A 117 14.47 2.32 -8.54
N ASN A 118 14.82 1.06 -8.74
CA ASN A 118 14.43 -0.07 -7.86
C ASN A 118 12.93 -0.39 -7.85
N HIS A 119 12.21 -0.03 -8.88
CA HIS A 119 10.83 -0.47 -9.10
C HIS A 119 10.76 -1.94 -9.58
N PHE A 120 9.56 -2.46 -9.83
CA PHE A 120 9.33 -3.84 -10.24
C PHE A 120 9.69 -4.12 -11.71
N ILE A 121 9.77 -3.09 -12.54
CA ILE A 121 10.07 -3.15 -13.96
C ILE A 121 11.53 -2.74 -14.17
N ARG A 122 12.25 -3.37 -15.09
CA ARG A 122 13.69 -3.12 -15.27
C ARG A 122 13.99 -1.81 -15.98
N GLU A 123 13.10 -1.38 -16.86
CA GLU A 123 13.24 -0.14 -17.63
C GLU A 123 12.82 1.07 -16.77
N GLU A 124 13.59 2.14 -16.79
CA GLU A 124 13.27 3.40 -16.13
C GLU A 124 12.24 4.24 -16.89
N ALA A 125 11.99 3.91 -18.15
CA ALA A 125 10.98 4.54 -19.00
C ALA A 125 10.35 3.50 -19.94
N LEU A 126 9.03 3.51 -20.01
CA LEU A 126 8.24 2.63 -20.88
C LEU A 126 7.26 3.46 -21.72
N GLU A 127 6.93 2.98 -22.90
CA GLU A 127 5.75 3.45 -23.63
C GLU A 127 4.52 3.27 -22.74
N THR A 128 3.66 4.28 -22.67
CA THR A 128 2.49 4.28 -21.76
C THR A 128 1.57 3.09 -22.02
N GLU A 129 1.32 2.72 -23.28
CA GLU A 129 0.54 1.54 -23.63
C GLU A 129 1.15 0.24 -23.05
N ARG A 130 2.47 0.07 -23.23
CA ARG A 130 3.17 -1.10 -22.70
C ARG A 130 3.13 -1.15 -21.18
N TYR A 131 3.18 0.01 -20.53
CA TYR A 131 3.02 0.09 -19.07
C TYR A 131 1.62 -0.33 -18.63
N LEU A 132 0.59 0.14 -19.32
CA LEU A 132 -0.79 -0.24 -19.02
C LEU A 132 -1.05 -1.74 -19.23
N ASP A 133 -0.44 -2.34 -20.25
CA ASP A 133 -0.53 -3.79 -20.50
C ASP A 133 -0.05 -4.65 -19.30
N CYS A 134 0.83 -4.12 -18.45
CA CYS A 134 1.26 -4.80 -17.23
C CYS A 134 0.11 -4.99 -16.21
N PHE A 135 -0.94 -4.19 -16.31
CA PHE A 135 -2.07 -4.19 -15.37
C PHE A 135 -3.39 -4.66 -16.01
N TYR A 136 -3.39 -4.93 -17.31
CA TYR A 136 -4.53 -5.46 -18.05
C TYR A 136 -4.15 -6.68 -18.89
N PRO A 137 -3.60 -7.74 -18.25
CA PRO A 137 -3.07 -8.89 -18.98
C PRO A 137 -4.17 -9.75 -19.61
N PHE A 138 -5.42 -9.63 -19.15
CA PHE A 138 -6.53 -10.48 -19.57
C PHE A 138 -7.51 -9.78 -20.51
N LYS A 139 -7.49 -8.46 -20.60
CA LYS A 139 -8.33 -7.67 -21.49
C LYS A 139 -7.51 -6.53 -22.08
N LYS A 140 -7.32 -6.52 -23.40
CA LYS A 140 -6.66 -5.41 -24.07
C LYS A 140 -7.51 -4.15 -23.92
N LEU A 141 -6.89 -3.11 -23.38
CA LEU A 141 -7.49 -1.79 -23.39
C LEU A 141 -7.44 -1.18 -24.78
N ASN A 142 -8.56 -0.64 -25.23
CA ASN A 142 -8.64 0.08 -26.51
C ASN A 142 -8.26 1.55 -26.28
N ILE A 143 -6.95 1.81 -26.11
CA ILE A 143 -6.43 3.15 -25.88
C ILE A 143 -6.31 3.84 -27.24
N ARG A 144 -7.14 4.86 -27.51
CA ARG A 144 -7.01 5.69 -28.72
C ARG A 144 -5.93 6.76 -28.48
N LYS A 145 -4.86 6.66 -29.21
CA LYS A 145 -3.62 7.46 -29.10
C LYS A 145 -3.78 8.99 -29.28
N HIS A 146 -4.90 9.51 -29.74
CA HIS A 146 -4.99 10.89 -30.28
C HIS A 146 -6.22 11.68 -29.89
N THR A 147 -6.96 11.30 -28.87
CA THR A 147 -8.05 12.14 -28.39
C THR A 147 -7.71 12.68 -27.02
N THR A 148 -7.77 13.99 -26.85
CA THR A 148 -7.79 14.69 -25.57
C THR A 148 -8.99 14.27 -24.69
N GLU A 149 -9.85 13.41 -25.19
CA GLU A 149 -10.96 12.79 -24.54
C GLU A 149 -10.72 11.27 -24.48
N PHE A 150 -10.14 10.80 -23.40
CA PHE A 150 -10.17 9.38 -23.07
C PHE A 150 -11.61 9.05 -22.62
N ILE A 151 -12.44 8.61 -23.54
CA ILE A 151 -13.73 8.05 -23.21
C ILE A 151 -13.49 6.60 -22.80
N TRP A 152 -13.43 6.37 -21.51
CA TRP A 152 -13.47 5.02 -20.96
C TRP A 152 -14.91 4.56 -20.97
N GLU A 153 -15.24 3.52 -21.75
CA GLU A 153 -16.44 2.75 -21.51
C GLU A 153 -16.23 1.98 -20.21
N VAL A 154 -16.74 2.57 -19.16
CA VAL A 154 -16.64 2.02 -17.83
C VAL A 154 -17.80 1.07 -17.61
N GLU A 155 -17.55 -0.21 -17.73
CA GLU A 155 -18.41 -1.23 -17.16
C GLU A 155 -18.12 -1.30 -15.65
N GLY A 156 -18.86 -0.56 -14.84
CA GLY A 156 -18.65 -0.57 -13.40
C GLY A 156 -19.66 0.31 -12.67
N ASP A 157 -19.55 0.35 -11.37
CA ASP A 157 -20.37 1.23 -10.54
C ASP A 157 -20.00 2.69 -10.85
N THR A 158 -20.89 3.38 -11.54
CA THR A 158 -20.71 4.77 -11.98
C THR A 158 -20.49 5.71 -10.79
N ASP A 159 -21.01 5.38 -9.60
CA ASP A 159 -20.84 6.21 -8.40
C ASP A 159 -19.44 6.11 -7.83
N ALA A 160 -18.84 4.91 -7.80
CA ALA A 160 -17.46 4.70 -7.38
C ALA A 160 -16.49 5.48 -8.27
N MET A 161 -16.76 5.52 -9.55
CA MET A 161 -15.92 6.21 -10.52
C MET A 161 -16.14 7.72 -10.51
N ALA A 162 -17.38 8.18 -10.39
CA ALA A 162 -17.67 9.60 -10.22
C ALA A 162 -16.97 10.14 -8.96
N LEU A 163 -16.90 9.34 -7.89
CA LEU A 163 -16.19 9.66 -6.67
C LEU A 163 -14.66 9.76 -6.89
N ALA A 164 -14.07 8.78 -7.57
CA ALA A 164 -12.65 8.81 -7.93
C ALA A 164 -12.32 10.04 -8.80
N MET A 165 -13.13 10.31 -9.82
CA MET A 165 -12.97 11.46 -10.70
C MET A 165 -13.10 12.81 -9.96
N THR A 166 -13.94 12.88 -8.93
CA THR A 166 -14.16 14.12 -8.17
C THR A 166 -12.98 14.45 -7.26
N PHE A 167 -12.28 13.45 -6.74
CA PHE A 167 -11.30 13.63 -5.68
C PHE A 167 -9.85 13.33 -6.09
N ALA A 168 -9.59 12.71 -7.23
CA ALA A 168 -8.25 12.36 -7.67
C ALA A 168 -7.57 13.46 -8.49
N ASN A 169 -6.23 13.58 -8.34
CA ASN A 169 -5.41 14.44 -9.19
C ASN A 169 -5.23 13.86 -10.60
N ASP A 170 -5.34 12.54 -10.72
CA ASP A 170 -5.32 11.81 -11.99
C ASP A 170 -6.56 10.91 -12.06
N PRO A 171 -7.73 11.50 -12.35
CA PRO A 171 -8.99 10.78 -12.32
C PRO A 171 -9.03 9.62 -13.32
N ASP A 172 -8.36 9.76 -14.46
CA ASP A 172 -8.36 8.73 -15.51
C ASP A 172 -7.61 7.48 -15.04
N ALA A 173 -6.39 7.65 -14.51
CA ALA A 173 -5.61 6.54 -13.98
C ALA A 173 -6.27 5.90 -12.74
N MET A 174 -6.88 6.73 -11.87
CA MET A 174 -7.62 6.23 -10.71
C MET A 174 -8.84 5.40 -11.13
N SER A 175 -9.63 5.90 -12.07
CA SER A 175 -10.80 5.19 -12.57
C SER A 175 -10.43 3.84 -13.20
N MET A 176 -9.30 3.80 -13.91
CA MET A 176 -8.76 2.55 -14.46
C MET A 176 -8.39 1.55 -13.36
N SER A 177 -7.71 1.99 -12.31
CA SER A 177 -7.35 1.12 -11.16
C SER A 177 -8.57 0.55 -10.44
N PHE A 178 -9.75 1.13 -10.64
CA PHE A 178 -11.01 0.67 -10.05
C PHE A 178 -11.81 -0.26 -10.96
N GLN A 179 -11.39 -0.45 -12.22
CA GLN A 179 -12.06 -1.37 -13.13
C GLN A 179 -11.87 -2.82 -12.69
N LYS A 180 -12.90 -3.62 -12.97
CA LYS A 180 -12.90 -5.05 -12.65
C LYS A 180 -11.80 -5.84 -13.35
N GLU A 181 -11.43 -5.42 -14.54
CA GLU A 181 -10.37 -6.02 -15.36
C GLU A 181 -8.97 -5.66 -14.91
N TYR A 182 -8.83 -4.67 -14.02
CA TYR A 182 -7.56 -4.30 -13.45
C TYR A 182 -6.97 -5.47 -12.66
N ALA A 183 -5.69 -5.72 -12.84
CA ALA A 183 -4.98 -6.80 -12.20
C ALA A 183 -3.59 -6.34 -11.76
N GLU A 184 -3.09 -6.89 -10.69
CA GLU A 184 -1.72 -6.64 -10.23
C GLU A 184 -0.93 -7.94 -10.17
N PRO A 185 0.34 -7.95 -10.68
CA PRO A 185 1.19 -9.12 -10.54
C PRO A 185 1.36 -9.48 -9.06
N LEU A 186 1.09 -10.73 -8.73
CA LEU A 186 1.15 -11.24 -7.35
C LEU A 186 2.53 -11.00 -6.73
N GLU A 187 3.59 -11.20 -7.51
CA GLU A 187 4.96 -10.95 -7.08
C GLU A 187 5.21 -9.46 -6.73
N TRP A 188 4.56 -8.53 -7.42
CA TRP A 188 4.72 -7.11 -7.15
C TRP A 188 4.01 -6.69 -5.86
N ILE A 189 2.80 -7.22 -5.61
CA ILE A 189 2.11 -7.03 -4.32
C ILE A 189 2.98 -7.59 -3.19
N ALA A 190 3.47 -8.82 -3.36
CA ALA A 190 4.36 -9.48 -2.40
C ALA A 190 5.61 -8.63 -2.09
N LYS A 191 6.26 -8.14 -3.14
CA LYS A 191 7.45 -7.29 -3.00
C LYS A 191 7.12 -5.96 -2.30
N ALA A 192 6.01 -5.31 -2.65
CA ALA A 192 5.61 -4.05 -2.02
C ALA A 192 5.41 -4.21 -0.51
N LEU A 193 4.71 -5.26 -0.08
CA LEU A 193 4.48 -5.54 1.34
C LEU A 193 5.76 -5.98 2.06
N LYS A 194 6.61 -6.76 1.41
CA LYS A 194 7.93 -7.15 1.93
C LYS A 194 8.81 -5.92 2.14
N ASP A 195 8.94 -5.05 1.13
CA ASP A 195 9.78 -3.87 1.17
C ASP A 195 9.30 -2.89 2.25
N MET A 196 7.99 -2.78 2.47
CA MET A 196 7.44 -1.99 3.56
C MET A 196 7.73 -2.61 4.94
N THR A 197 7.77 -3.93 5.05
CA THR A 197 8.04 -4.62 6.32
C THR A 197 9.52 -4.59 6.70
N PHE A 198 10.41 -4.49 5.73
CA PHE A 198 11.86 -4.51 5.94
C PHE A 198 12.36 -3.44 6.94
N PRO A 199 12.00 -2.15 6.84
CA PRO A 199 12.44 -1.14 7.80
C PRO A 199 11.95 -1.41 9.22
N PHE A 200 10.76 -2.00 9.39
CA PHE A 200 10.30 -2.42 10.71
C PHE A 200 11.20 -3.53 11.29
N ILE A 201 11.48 -4.58 10.52
CA ILE A 201 12.34 -5.69 10.95
C ILE A 201 13.75 -5.18 11.29
N THR A 202 14.31 -4.33 10.43
CA THR A 202 15.64 -3.75 10.63
C THR A 202 15.69 -2.86 11.88
N SER A 203 14.72 -1.99 12.09
CA SER A 203 14.63 -1.16 13.29
C SER A 203 14.50 -2.00 14.55
N LYS A 204 13.62 -3.00 14.54
CA LYS A 204 13.44 -3.92 15.67
C LYS A 204 14.78 -4.58 16.02
N TYR A 205 15.46 -5.15 15.03
CA TYR A 205 16.73 -5.84 15.25
C TYR A 205 17.81 -4.89 15.78
N PHE A 206 17.85 -3.66 15.27
CA PHE A 206 18.74 -2.61 15.75
C PHE A 206 18.50 -2.28 17.23
N TYR A 207 17.25 -2.10 17.65
CA TYR A 207 16.94 -1.76 19.04
C TYR A 207 17.14 -2.91 20.01
N GLU A 208 16.97 -4.16 19.57
CA GLU A 208 17.16 -5.34 20.42
C GLU A 208 18.61 -5.78 20.57
N HIS A 209 19.43 -5.55 19.54
CA HIS A 209 20.80 -6.05 19.45
C HIS A 209 21.84 -4.95 19.15
N GLY A 210 21.46 -3.68 19.26
CA GLY A 210 22.30 -2.55 18.86
C GLY A 210 23.64 -2.46 19.57
N ASP A 211 23.72 -2.99 20.79
CA ASP A 211 24.98 -3.04 21.56
C ASP A 211 25.98 -4.05 21.00
N ALA A 212 25.51 -5.06 20.27
CA ALA A 212 26.35 -6.08 19.62
C ALA A 212 26.94 -5.61 18.26
N PHE A 213 26.45 -4.51 17.71
CA PHE A 213 26.88 -3.99 16.41
C PHE A 213 27.98 -2.95 16.54
N ASP A 214 28.95 -3.02 15.63
CA ASP A 214 29.95 -1.97 15.49
C ASP A 214 29.37 -0.70 14.80
N ALA A 215 30.21 0.33 14.65
CA ALA A 215 29.79 1.61 14.08
C ALA A 215 29.39 1.52 12.59
N ASP A 216 30.05 0.66 11.82
CA ASP A 216 29.79 0.49 10.39
C ASP A 216 28.53 -0.33 10.17
N GLU A 217 28.27 -1.35 10.96
CA GLU A 217 27.03 -2.12 10.97
C GLU A 217 25.83 -1.24 11.33
N LYS A 218 25.94 -0.41 12.38
CA LYS A 218 24.90 0.57 12.77
C LYS A 218 24.61 1.54 11.65
N LYS A 219 25.64 2.02 10.96
CA LYS A 219 25.49 2.93 9.81
C LYS A 219 24.78 2.24 8.64
N LEU A 220 25.14 0.99 8.33
CA LEU A 220 24.51 0.20 7.27
C LEU A 220 23.02 -0.03 7.57
N MET A 221 22.68 -0.37 8.80
CA MET A 221 21.27 -0.54 9.22
C MET A 221 20.48 0.76 9.13
N ALA A 222 21.06 1.88 9.58
CA ALA A 222 20.45 3.19 9.45
C ALA A 222 20.19 3.57 7.98
N GLN A 223 21.14 3.27 7.09
CA GLN A 223 20.99 3.46 5.65
C GLN A 223 19.87 2.57 5.08
N GLY A 224 19.75 1.31 5.55
CA GLY A 224 18.70 0.39 5.14
C GLY A 224 17.30 0.92 5.52
N VAL A 225 17.14 1.50 6.71
CA VAL A 225 15.89 2.14 7.12
C VAL A 225 15.63 3.42 6.31
N ALA A 226 16.66 4.25 6.10
CA ALA A 226 16.56 5.50 5.34
C ALA A 226 16.27 5.26 3.84
N ALA A 227 16.61 4.08 3.30
CA ALA A 227 16.28 3.69 1.94
C ALA A 227 14.78 3.44 1.73
N PHE A 228 13.99 3.30 2.80
CA PHE A 228 12.55 3.30 2.68
C PHE A 228 12.08 4.72 2.36
N GLY A 229 11.93 4.98 1.08
CA GLY A 229 11.29 6.19 0.57
C GLY A 229 9.81 5.90 0.33
N GLY A 230 8.94 6.30 1.25
CA GLY A 230 7.51 6.30 0.98
C GLY A 230 7.22 7.24 -0.20
N ILE A 231 6.27 6.86 -1.06
CA ILE A 231 5.80 7.73 -2.13
C ILE A 231 4.98 8.83 -1.48
N ALA A 232 5.34 10.09 -1.76
CA ALA A 232 4.64 11.23 -1.18
C ALA A 232 3.23 11.36 -1.81
N PRO A 233 2.16 11.48 -1.00
CA PRO A 233 0.84 11.84 -1.51
C PRO A 233 0.88 13.25 -2.08
N THR A 234 0.04 13.51 -3.05
CA THR A 234 -0.21 14.87 -3.52
C THR A 234 -1.27 15.56 -2.65
N TYR A 235 -1.44 16.86 -2.82
CA TYR A 235 -2.51 17.60 -2.15
C TYR A 235 -3.09 18.67 -3.07
N ARG A 236 -4.29 19.10 -2.75
CA ARG A 236 -4.98 20.20 -3.41
C ARG A 236 -5.76 21.05 -2.40
N ILE A 237 -6.15 22.26 -2.81
CA ILE A 237 -7.10 23.06 -2.05
C ILE A 237 -8.49 22.78 -2.62
N ALA A 238 -9.40 22.31 -1.78
CA ALA A 238 -10.81 22.16 -2.09
C ALA A 238 -11.62 23.22 -1.34
N LEU A 239 -12.65 23.76 -1.99
CA LEU A 239 -13.61 24.61 -1.34
C LEU A 239 -14.75 23.73 -0.80
N LEU A 240 -14.67 23.46 0.49
CA LEU A 240 -15.76 22.83 1.24
C LEU A 240 -16.53 23.96 1.96
N ASP A 241 -16.75 23.88 3.26
CA ASP A 241 -17.29 25.03 4.05
C ASP A 241 -16.33 26.23 4.06
N LYS A 242 -15.04 25.94 3.90
CA LYS A 242 -13.93 26.90 3.76
C LYS A 242 -12.83 26.26 2.91
N PRO A 243 -11.88 27.07 2.36
CA PRO A 243 -10.69 26.52 1.71
C PRO A 243 -9.96 25.53 2.63
N THR A 244 -9.80 24.29 2.18
CA THR A 244 -9.28 23.18 2.96
C THR A 244 -8.25 22.41 2.13
N ILE A 245 -7.13 22.03 2.76
CA ILE A 245 -6.16 21.10 2.14
C ILE A 245 -6.77 19.70 2.18
N VAL A 246 -6.86 19.10 1.02
CA VAL A 246 -7.28 17.71 0.86
C VAL A 246 -6.10 16.91 0.33
N TRP A 247 -5.73 15.85 1.03
CA TRP A 247 -4.70 14.91 0.60
C TRP A 247 -5.28 13.95 -0.43
N ASP A 248 -4.50 13.68 -1.45
CA ASP A 248 -4.88 12.83 -2.55
C ASP A 248 -3.99 11.59 -2.60
N PHE A 249 -4.55 10.45 -2.22
CA PHE A 249 -3.90 9.16 -2.29
C PHE A 249 -4.27 8.49 -3.60
N GLN A 250 -3.43 8.63 -4.59
CA GLN A 250 -3.65 8.04 -5.92
C GLN A 250 -3.52 6.51 -5.93
N SER A 251 -3.17 5.90 -4.82
CA SER A 251 -3.11 4.45 -4.65
C SER A 251 -3.26 4.06 -3.18
N LEU A 252 -3.77 2.85 -2.95
CA LEU A 252 -3.83 2.27 -1.60
C LEU A 252 -2.42 2.11 -1.01
N LEU A 253 -1.43 1.78 -1.85
CA LEU A 253 -0.04 1.65 -1.41
C LEU A 253 0.50 2.94 -0.80
N ILE A 254 0.24 4.09 -1.41
CA ILE A 254 0.69 5.40 -0.89
C ILE A 254 0.08 5.67 0.49
N GLY A 255 -1.21 5.45 0.65
CA GLY A 255 -1.89 5.59 1.93
C GLY A 255 -1.33 4.64 3.00
N LEU A 256 -1.14 3.38 2.63
CA LEU A 256 -0.58 2.34 3.49
C LEU A 256 0.85 2.69 3.97
N GLN A 257 1.73 3.10 3.06
CA GLN A 257 3.11 3.49 3.37
C GLN A 257 3.17 4.71 4.28
N MET A 258 2.31 5.70 4.06
CA MET A 258 2.25 6.89 4.89
C MET A 258 1.78 6.55 6.30
N MET A 259 0.72 5.76 6.45
CA MET A 259 0.23 5.35 7.76
C MET A 259 1.24 4.48 8.51
N PHE A 260 1.93 3.59 7.81
CA PHE A 260 3.06 2.83 8.35
C PHE A 260 4.16 3.76 8.89
N SER A 261 4.55 4.79 8.13
CA SER A 261 5.59 5.74 8.55
C SER A 261 5.20 6.47 9.83
N PHE A 262 3.92 6.86 9.97
CA PHE A 262 3.44 7.46 11.22
C PHE A 262 3.47 6.48 12.39
N MET A 263 3.06 5.22 12.18
CA MET A 263 3.10 4.19 13.22
C MET A 263 4.53 3.86 13.64
N MET A 264 5.49 3.89 12.71
CA MET A 264 6.92 3.71 13.03
C MET A 264 7.50 4.87 13.85
N ALA A 265 7.03 6.09 13.62
CA ALA A 265 7.47 7.29 14.32
C ALA A 265 6.73 7.55 15.65
N GLU A 266 5.72 6.74 16.00
CA GLU A 266 4.89 6.93 17.18
C GLU A 266 5.51 6.26 18.43
N ASP A 267 5.96 7.07 19.38
CA ASP A 267 6.62 6.58 20.61
C ASP A 267 5.65 5.93 21.61
N LYS A 268 4.36 6.24 21.56
CA LYS A 268 3.39 5.85 22.59
C LYS A 268 2.79 4.48 22.38
N THR A 269 2.65 4.09 21.13
CA THR A 269 2.06 2.81 20.71
C THR A 269 3.00 2.09 19.77
N PRO A 270 4.17 1.64 20.26
CA PRO A 270 5.19 1.08 19.40
C PRO A 270 4.71 -0.22 18.74
N LEU A 271 5.04 -0.34 17.46
CA LEU A 271 4.95 -1.61 16.76
C LEU A 271 5.93 -2.60 17.38
N ARG A 272 5.47 -3.82 17.66
CA ARG A 272 6.28 -4.90 18.20
C ARG A 272 6.02 -6.22 17.48
N MET A 273 6.97 -7.12 17.58
CA MET A 273 6.84 -8.49 17.14
C MET A 273 6.70 -9.40 18.36
N CYS A 274 5.78 -10.33 18.33
CA CYS A 274 5.49 -11.25 19.43
C CYS A 274 6.60 -12.28 19.57
N ASP A 275 7.16 -12.43 20.78
CA ASP A 275 8.25 -13.37 21.06
C ASP A 275 7.85 -14.86 20.95
N SER A 276 6.54 -15.17 20.87
CA SER A 276 6.03 -16.54 20.78
C SER A 276 5.54 -16.95 19.39
N CYS A 277 5.06 -16.02 18.56
CA CYS A 277 4.45 -16.35 17.26
C CYS A 277 4.84 -15.40 16.14
N ASP A 278 5.78 -14.49 16.39
CA ASP A 278 6.31 -13.47 15.46
C ASP A 278 5.25 -12.53 14.85
N THR A 279 4.00 -12.57 15.30
CA THR A 279 2.97 -11.64 14.82
C THR A 279 3.33 -10.21 15.19
N ILE A 280 3.27 -9.31 14.22
CA ILE A 280 3.47 -7.88 14.44
C ILE A 280 2.17 -7.30 15.00
N PHE A 281 2.28 -6.54 16.09
CA PHE A 281 1.15 -5.94 16.79
C PHE A 281 1.49 -4.57 17.38
N VAL A 282 0.48 -3.80 17.73
CA VAL A 282 0.65 -2.54 18.46
C VAL A 282 0.63 -2.83 19.96
N ALA A 283 1.71 -2.50 20.65
CA ALA A 283 1.83 -2.70 22.08
C ALA A 283 0.99 -1.68 22.87
N LYS A 284 0.16 -2.18 23.80
CA LYS A 284 -0.63 -1.33 24.71
C LYS A 284 0.19 -0.81 25.90
N ARG A 285 1.33 -1.45 26.18
CA ARG A 285 2.25 -1.10 27.27
C ARG A 285 3.69 -1.22 26.77
N SER A 286 4.58 -0.40 27.32
CA SER A 286 5.99 -0.35 26.91
C SER A 286 6.76 -1.67 27.09
N ASN A 287 6.33 -2.53 28.01
CA ASN A 287 6.94 -3.83 28.29
C ASN A 287 6.18 -5.03 27.71
N GLN A 288 5.19 -4.81 26.83
CA GLN A 288 4.40 -5.90 26.25
C GLN A 288 5.23 -6.65 25.21
N ARG A 289 5.52 -7.94 25.45
CA ARG A 289 6.30 -8.85 24.60
C ARG A 289 5.44 -9.78 23.75
N PHE A 290 4.18 -10.02 24.15
CA PHE A 290 3.29 -10.99 23.52
C PHE A 290 2.04 -10.31 22.97
N CYS A 291 1.60 -10.73 21.79
CA CYS A 291 0.42 -10.17 21.12
C CYS A 291 -0.90 -10.50 21.88
N CYS A 292 -0.95 -11.61 22.58
CA CYS A 292 -2.12 -12.07 23.35
C CYS A 292 -1.74 -12.95 24.53
N ASP A 293 -2.71 -13.21 25.44
CA ASP A 293 -2.51 -14.05 26.61
C ASP A 293 -2.17 -15.52 26.29
N LYS A 294 -2.66 -16.05 25.17
CA LYS A 294 -2.32 -17.40 24.71
C LYS A 294 -0.82 -17.52 24.41
N CYS A 295 -0.24 -16.53 23.75
CA CYS A 295 1.19 -16.50 23.44
C CYS A 295 2.04 -16.37 24.71
N ARG A 296 1.60 -15.55 25.67
CA ARG A 296 2.27 -15.43 26.98
C ARG A 296 2.33 -16.76 27.72
N ARG A 297 1.17 -17.45 27.86
CA ARG A 297 1.10 -18.74 28.54
C ARG A 297 1.96 -19.83 27.91
N LYS A 298 2.08 -19.79 26.55
CA LYS A 298 2.92 -20.76 25.83
C LYS A 298 4.42 -20.53 26.06
N SER A 299 4.82 -19.33 26.43
CA SER A 299 6.21 -18.98 26.75
C SER A 299 6.59 -19.32 28.20
N ASP A 300 5.59 -19.44 29.07
CA ASP A 300 5.78 -19.76 30.50
C ASP A 300 5.78 -21.29 30.75
N SER A 301 5.45 -22.12 29.74
CA SER A 301 5.46 -23.57 29.75
C SER A 301 6.68 -24.16 29.03
#